data_110d2f23ec5d2c13f595fce28c234a07
#
_entry.id   110d2f23ec5d2c13f595fce28c234a07
#
_cell.length_a   1.000
_cell.length_b   1.000
_cell.length_c   1.000
_cell.angle_alpha   90.00
_cell.angle_beta   90.00
_cell.angle_gamma   90.00
#
_symmetry.space_group_name_H-M   'P 1'
#
loop_
_entity.id
_entity.type
_entity.pdbx_description
1 polymer ?
#
loop_
_entity_poly.entity_id
_entity_poly.type
_entity_poly.pdbx_seq_one_letter_code
_entity_poly.pdbx_strand_id
1 'polypeptide(L)'
;MSGILCEHCTAACCRYIALPIDTPKTPADYDDVRWFLMHRGVSLFVEDGDWYIAFETPCRHLQADQGCSSYATRPRICRRYSTEDCDYHSGDYGWEQHFTDPAHLDAYVRARARRNGHAPRAPRQAGPRTAVTGAAFRGRGLVGEDLRPAGRQRRNRA
;
A
#
# COMPACT_ATOMS: atom_id res chain seq x y z
N MET A 1 -5.95 -24.41 -15.33
CA MET A 1 -6.30 -25.20 -14.13
C MET A 1 -5.91 -24.34 -12.94
N SER A 2 -6.86 -23.91 -12.13
CA SER A 2 -6.57 -23.32 -10.82
C SER A 2 -5.91 -24.41 -9.98
N GLY A 3 -4.79 -24.09 -9.34
CA GLY A 3 -4.17 -25.04 -8.41
C GLY A 3 -5.12 -25.34 -7.24
N ILE A 4 -5.01 -26.50 -6.64
CA ILE A 4 -5.81 -26.96 -5.48
C ILE A 4 -5.89 -25.89 -4.38
N LEU A 5 -4.82 -25.08 -4.21
CA LEU A 5 -4.78 -24.01 -3.20
C LEU A 5 -5.73 -22.84 -3.52
N CYS A 6 -6.06 -22.59 -4.79
CA CYS A 6 -6.99 -21.53 -5.16
C CYS A 6 -8.45 -21.86 -4.83
N GLU A 7 -8.79 -23.12 -4.63
CA GLU A 7 -10.16 -23.55 -4.27
C GLU A 7 -10.54 -23.10 -2.84
N HIS A 8 -9.56 -22.84 -1.99
CA HIS A 8 -9.76 -22.37 -0.62
C HIS A 8 -9.36 -20.90 -0.45
N CYS A 9 -9.05 -20.21 -1.54
CA CYS A 9 -8.57 -18.84 -1.51
C CYS A 9 -9.70 -17.86 -1.16
N THR A 10 -9.42 -16.94 -0.25
CA THR A 10 -10.34 -15.82 0.07
C THR A 10 -10.27 -14.70 -0.97
N ALA A 11 -9.52 -14.89 -2.06
CA ALA A 11 -9.27 -13.91 -3.11
C ALA A 11 -8.70 -12.58 -2.59
N ALA A 12 -7.81 -12.63 -1.59
CA ALA A 12 -7.21 -11.44 -0.97
C ALA A 12 -6.59 -10.51 -2.04
N CYS A 13 -5.84 -11.04 -3.01
CA CYS A 13 -5.25 -10.28 -4.11
C CYS A 13 -6.26 -9.58 -5.04
N CYS A 14 -7.55 -9.91 -4.96
CA CYS A 14 -8.64 -9.27 -5.68
C CYS A 14 -9.41 -8.23 -4.85
N ARG A 15 -9.01 -7.99 -3.59
CA ARG A 15 -9.74 -7.13 -2.67
C ARG A 15 -9.05 -5.81 -2.39
N TYR A 16 -7.80 -5.66 -2.81
CA TYR A 16 -7.06 -4.41 -2.68
C TYR A 16 -6.14 -4.18 -3.88
N ILE A 17 -5.70 -2.95 -4.03
CA ILE A 17 -4.59 -2.57 -4.91
C ILE A 17 -3.52 -1.88 -4.07
N ALA A 18 -2.25 -2.15 -4.38
CA ALA A 18 -1.13 -1.48 -3.73
C ALA A 18 -0.25 -0.80 -4.78
N LEU A 19 0.25 0.39 -4.44
CA LEU A 19 1.12 1.19 -5.27
C LEU A 19 2.38 1.56 -4.47
N PRO A 20 3.57 1.50 -5.07
CA PRO A 20 4.77 1.99 -4.42
C PRO A 20 4.68 3.51 -4.24
N ILE A 21 5.20 4.00 -3.12
CA ILE A 21 5.34 5.42 -2.83
C ILE A 21 6.79 5.70 -2.42
N ASP A 22 7.20 6.95 -2.54
CA ASP A 22 8.51 7.36 -2.06
C ASP A 22 8.65 7.12 -0.56
N THR A 23 9.80 6.57 -0.15
CA THR A 23 10.09 6.36 1.28
C THR A 23 10.13 7.70 2.02
N PRO A 24 9.26 7.91 3.03
CA PRO A 24 9.23 9.15 3.80
C PRO A 24 10.55 9.36 4.55
N LYS A 25 11.16 10.54 4.43
CA LYS A 25 12.45 10.89 5.02
C LYS A 25 12.36 12.05 5.98
N THR A 26 11.49 13.00 5.71
CA THR A 26 11.33 14.23 6.47
C THR A 26 10.03 14.21 7.29
N PRO A 27 9.90 15.05 8.33
CA PRO A 27 8.64 15.21 9.05
C PRO A 27 7.47 15.61 8.13
N ALA A 28 7.72 16.36 7.06
CA ALA A 28 6.71 16.76 6.09
C ALA A 28 6.22 15.53 5.28
N ASP A 29 7.15 14.69 4.81
CA ASP A 29 6.78 13.47 4.08
C ASP A 29 5.91 12.54 4.96
N TYR A 30 6.26 12.42 6.25
CA TYR A 30 5.44 11.64 7.19
C TYR A 30 4.05 12.26 7.44
N ASP A 31 3.91 13.57 7.40
CA ASP A 31 2.60 14.24 7.49
C ASP A 31 1.77 14.00 6.23
N ASP A 32 2.41 14.00 5.06
CA ASP A 32 1.75 13.70 3.78
C ASP A 32 1.22 12.25 3.75
N VAL A 33 2.04 11.28 4.13
CA VAL A 33 1.58 9.87 4.16
C VAL A 33 0.57 9.61 5.29
N ARG A 34 0.66 10.38 6.39
CA ARG A 34 -0.35 10.36 7.46
C ARG A 34 -1.72 10.77 6.95
N TRP A 35 -1.80 11.73 6.03
CA TRP A 35 -3.05 12.15 5.41
C TRP A 35 -3.76 10.99 4.69
N PHE A 36 -3.02 10.11 4.01
CA PHE A 36 -3.62 8.93 3.37
C PHE A 36 -4.34 8.05 4.40
N LEU A 37 -3.73 7.82 5.56
CA LEU A 37 -4.30 6.99 6.62
C LEU A 37 -5.54 7.60 7.30
N MET A 38 -5.87 8.87 7.05
CA MET A 38 -7.12 9.48 7.50
C MET A 38 -8.33 9.00 6.67
N HIS A 39 -8.09 8.26 5.58
CA HIS A 39 -9.14 7.75 4.71
C HIS A 39 -9.43 6.27 5.04
N ARG A 40 -10.72 5.93 5.13
CA ARG A 40 -11.14 4.54 5.38
C ARG A 40 -10.75 3.66 4.20
N GLY A 41 -10.30 2.43 4.49
CA GLY A 41 -9.89 1.48 3.47
C GLY A 41 -8.54 1.81 2.84
N VAL A 42 -7.77 2.71 3.46
CA VAL A 42 -6.39 3.00 3.06
C VAL A 42 -5.45 2.52 4.16
N SER A 43 -4.40 1.83 3.76
CA SER A 43 -3.31 1.42 4.65
C SER A 43 -1.96 1.67 3.98
N LEU A 44 -0.91 1.69 4.77
CA LEU A 44 0.46 1.74 4.30
C LEU A 44 1.19 0.52 4.82
N PHE A 45 2.11 -0.02 4.03
CA PHE A 45 3.01 -1.07 4.52
C PHE A 45 4.43 -0.88 3.98
N VAL A 46 5.38 -1.51 4.65
CA VAL A 46 6.78 -1.55 4.24
C VAL A 46 7.14 -3.00 3.98
N GLU A 47 7.69 -3.27 2.82
CA GLU A 47 8.18 -4.57 2.40
C GLU A 47 9.53 -4.40 1.72
N ASP A 48 10.54 -5.13 2.15
CA ASP A 48 11.95 -5.03 1.68
C ASP A 48 12.52 -3.60 1.72
N GLY A 49 12.06 -2.79 2.70
CA GLY A 49 12.44 -1.38 2.87
C GLY A 49 11.67 -0.39 1.98
N ASP A 50 10.87 -0.87 1.04
CA ASP A 50 10.05 -0.03 0.16
C ASP A 50 8.66 0.24 0.78
N TRP A 51 8.16 1.45 0.55
CA TRP A 51 6.87 1.88 1.05
C TRP A 51 5.78 1.74 0.01
N TYR A 52 4.61 1.26 0.46
CA TYR A 52 3.44 1.06 -0.37
C TYR A 52 2.21 1.67 0.29
N ILE A 53 1.32 2.22 -0.56
CA ILE A 53 -0.04 2.56 -0.18
C ILE A 53 -0.99 1.50 -0.73
N ALA A 54 -1.88 0.99 0.10
CA ALA A 54 -2.90 0.03 -0.28
C ALA A 54 -4.30 0.61 -0.12
N PHE A 55 -5.16 0.29 -1.07
CA PHE A 55 -6.56 0.70 -1.10
C PHE A 55 -7.43 -0.56 -1.09
N GLU A 56 -8.30 -0.69 -0.10
CA GLU A 56 -9.33 -1.72 -0.09
C GLU A 56 -10.34 -1.44 -1.20
N THR A 57 -10.23 -2.17 -2.30
CA THR A 57 -11.11 -2.02 -3.44
C THR A 57 -11.29 -3.37 -4.14
N PRO A 58 -12.45 -4.02 -3.97
CA PRO A 58 -12.68 -5.31 -4.60
C PRO A 58 -12.71 -5.20 -6.12
N CYS A 59 -12.07 -6.16 -6.78
CA CYS A 59 -12.08 -6.28 -8.23
C CYS A 59 -13.52 -6.47 -8.73
N ARG A 60 -13.89 -5.81 -9.82
CA ARG A 60 -15.22 -5.94 -10.47
C ARG A 60 -15.50 -7.36 -10.99
N HIS A 61 -14.46 -8.14 -11.23
CA HIS A 61 -14.55 -9.51 -11.74
C HIS A 61 -14.53 -10.57 -10.64
N LEU A 62 -14.44 -10.15 -9.37
CA LEU A 62 -14.53 -11.06 -8.23
C LEU A 62 -15.99 -11.54 -8.08
N GLN A 63 -16.18 -12.85 -8.07
CA GLN A 63 -17.48 -13.50 -7.92
C GLN A 63 -17.74 -13.89 -6.44
N ALA A 64 -18.98 -14.27 -6.16
CA ALA A 64 -19.39 -14.64 -4.81
C ALA A 64 -18.68 -15.92 -4.30
N ASP A 65 -18.33 -16.81 -5.22
CA ASP A 65 -17.56 -18.04 -4.96
C ASP A 65 -16.03 -17.79 -4.86
N GLN A 66 -15.61 -16.53 -4.77
CA GLN A 66 -14.22 -16.09 -4.77
C GLN A 66 -13.47 -16.31 -6.11
N GLY A 67 -14.19 -16.74 -7.13
CA GLY A 67 -13.67 -16.92 -8.49
C GLY A 67 -13.52 -15.59 -9.24
N CYS A 68 -12.90 -15.67 -10.42
CA CYS A 68 -12.71 -14.54 -11.32
C CYS A 68 -13.52 -14.75 -12.61
N SER A 69 -14.50 -13.89 -12.90
CA SER A 69 -15.33 -13.98 -14.12
C SER A 69 -14.54 -13.76 -15.42
N SER A 70 -13.36 -13.14 -15.36
CA SER A 70 -12.47 -12.91 -16.51
C SER A 70 -11.18 -13.73 -16.43
N TYR A 71 -11.19 -14.88 -15.76
CA TYR A 71 -9.97 -15.66 -15.47
C TYR A 71 -9.09 -15.92 -16.70
N ALA A 72 -9.69 -16.30 -17.84
CA ALA A 72 -8.98 -16.60 -19.07
C ALA A 72 -8.30 -15.37 -19.71
N THR A 73 -8.91 -14.19 -19.54
CA THR A 73 -8.48 -12.92 -20.16
C THR A 73 -7.88 -11.93 -19.16
N ARG A 74 -7.65 -12.37 -17.93
CA ARG A 74 -7.13 -11.50 -16.86
C ARG A 74 -5.80 -10.83 -17.26
N PRO A 75 -5.56 -9.59 -16.78
CA PRO A 75 -4.33 -8.86 -17.02
C PRO A 75 -3.06 -9.62 -16.60
N ARG A 76 -1.92 -9.24 -17.18
CA ARG A 76 -0.62 -9.85 -16.87
C ARG A 76 -0.28 -9.80 -15.39
N ILE A 77 -0.60 -8.71 -14.70
CA ILE A 77 -0.38 -8.60 -13.26
C ILE A 77 -1.10 -9.70 -12.48
N CYS A 78 -2.35 -9.97 -12.79
CA CYS A 78 -3.12 -11.06 -12.16
C CYS A 78 -2.56 -12.45 -12.50
N ARG A 79 -1.92 -12.61 -13.68
CA ARG A 79 -1.33 -13.89 -14.11
C ARG A 79 0.04 -14.18 -13.48
N ARG A 80 0.69 -13.14 -12.93
CA ARG A 80 1.98 -13.27 -12.25
C ARG A 80 1.86 -13.78 -10.82
N TYR A 81 0.69 -13.63 -10.22
CA TYR A 81 0.45 -14.21 -8.90
C TYR A 81 0.49 -15.73 -9.00
N SER A 82 1.38 -16.34 -8.23
CA SER A 82 1.47 -17.78 -8.04
C SER A 82 1.01 -18.14 -6.62
N THR A 83 0.75 -19.42 -6.38
CA THR A 83 0.45 -19.90 -5.04
C THR A 83 1.66 -19.85 -4.11
N GLU A 84 2.87 -19.82 -4.67
CA GLU A 84 4.12 -19.68 -3.90
C GLU A 84 4.31 -18.29 -3.34
N ASP A 85 3.80 -17.27 -4.04
CA ASP A 85 3.85 -15.86 -3.63
C ASP A 85 2.52 -15.39 -3.01
N CYS A 86 1.63 -16.32 -2.68
CA CYS A 86 0.32 -15.99 -2.13
C CYS A 86 0.40 -15.79 -0.62
N ASP A 87 0.20 -14.58 -0.17
CA ASP A 87 0.22 -14.20 1.25
C ASP A 87 -0.75 -15.03 2.11
N TYR A 88 -1.90 -15.42 1.55
CA TYR A 88 -2.86 -16.29 2.23
C TYR A 88 -2.28 -17.68 2.54
N HIS A 89 -1.51 -18.25 1.62
CA HIS A 89 -0.95 -19.59 1.77
C HIS A 89 0.40 -19.60 2.47
N SER A 90 1.18 -18.53 2.36
CA SER A 90 2.44 -18.38 3.08
C SER A 90 2.23 -18.12 4.58
N GLY A 91 1.06 -17.58 4.96
CA GLY A 91 0.76 -17.16 6.32
C GLY A 91 1.55 -15.93 6.77
N ASP A 92 2.32 -15.34 5.86
CA ASP A 92 3.17 -14.18 6.12
C ASP A 92 3.01 -13.18 4.98
N TYR A 93 2.61 -11.97 5.32
CA TYR A 93 2.51 -10.88 4.36
C TYR A 93 3.86 -10.26 4.03
N GLY A 94 4.94 -10.66 4.69
CA GLY A 94 6.28 -10.10 4.48
C GLY A 94 6.40 -8.63 4.89
N TRP A 95 5.42 -8.09 5.59
CA TRP A 95 5.42 -6.70 6.02
C TRP A 95 6.37 -6.46 7.19
N GLU A 96 7.34 -5.61 7.00
CA GLU A 96 8.17 -5.11 8.09
C GLU A 96 7.38 -4.16 9.00
N GLN A 97 6.48 -3.39 8.41
CA GLN A 97 5.57 -2.46 9.09
C GLN A 97 4.22 -2.45 8.37
N HIS A 98 3.14 -2.32 9.11
CA HIS A 98 1.80 -2.13 8.57
C HIS A 98 1.06 -1.07 9.38
N PHE A 99 0.57 -0.05 8.70
CA PHE A 99 -0.13 1.10 9.28
C PHE A 99 -1.55 1.12 8.74
N THR A 100 -2.53 0.97 9.62
CA THR A 100 -3.96 0.97 9.26
C THR A 100 -4.68 2.24 9.71
N ASP A 101 -4.01 3.06 10.51
CA ASP A 101 -4.52 4.34 10.97
C ASP A 101 -3.39 5.33 11.29
N PRO A 102 -3.68 6.64 11.42
CA PRO A 102 -2.66 7.65 11.71
C PRO A 102 -1.90 7.42 13.02
N ALA A 103 -2.53 6.84 14.05
CA ALA A 103 -1.88 6.66 15.35
C ALA A 103 -0.76 5.61 15.29
N HIS A 104 -0.91 4.58 14.46
CA HIS A 104 0.15 3.60 14.19
C HIS A 104 1.38 4.28 13.58
N LEU A 105 1.18 5.12 12.57
CA LEU A 105 2.28 5.87 11.94
C LEU A 105 2.93 6.84 12.92
N ASP A 106 2.12 7.58 13.69
CA ASP A 106 2.64 8.52 14.70
C ASP A 106 3.49 7.81 15.76
N ALA A 107 3.10 6.61 16.18
CA ALA A 107 3.88 5.81 17.13
C ALA A 107 5.23 5.39 16.51
N TYR A 108 5.23 4.95 15.27
CA TYR A 108 6.44 4.58 14.53
C TYR A 108 7.41 5.78 14.40
N VAL A 109 6.90 6.94 13.98
CA VAL A 109 7.71 8.17 13.81
C VAL A 109 8.34 8.59 15.16
N ARG A 110 7.56 8.56 16.24
CA ARG A 110 8.08 8.86 17.59
C ARG A 110 9.16 7.88 18.02
N ALA A 111 8.97 6.58 17.77
CA ALA A 111 9.98 5.57 18.12
C ALA A 111 11.26 5.75 17.31
N ARG A 112 11.14 6.07 16.01
CA ARG A 112 12.27 6.36 15.13
C ARG A 112 13.06 7.62 15.58
N ALA A 113 12.34 8.70 15.94
CA ALA A 113 12.95 9.93 16.43
C ALA A 113 13.76 9.69 17.72
N ARG A 114 13.24 8.88 18.65
CA ARG A 114 13.97 8.51 19.89
C ARG A 114 15.24 7.73 19.59
N ARG A 115 15.19 6.78 18.65
CA ARG A 115 16.38 5.99 18.25
C ARG A 115 17.47 6.84 17.61
N ASN A 116 17.08 7.90 16.89
CA ASN A 116 18.00 8.80 16.20
C ASN A 116 18.47 9.98 17.09
N GLY A 117 18.18 9.94 18.40
CA GLY A 117 18.59 11.01 19.34
C GLY A 117 17.87 12.34 19.18
N HIS A 118 16.79 12.39 18.38
CA HIS A 118 15.96 13.57 18.21
C HIS A 118 14.74 13.47 19.13
N ALA A 119 14.70 14.29 20.20
CA ALA A 119 13.49 14.42 21.00
C ALA A 119 12.34 14.96 20.11
N PRO A 120 11.14 14.34 20.11
CA PRO A 120 10.03 14.83 19.32
C PRO A 120 9.64 16.23 19.82
N ARG A 121 9.76 17.23 18.96
CA ARG A 121 9.21 18.57 19.23
C ARG A 121 7.71 18.44 19.21
N ALA A 122 7.03 18.93 20.25
CA ALA A 122 5.57 18.93 20.32
C ALA A 122 4.97 19.54 19.04
N PRO A 123 3.86 18.98 18.50
CA PRO A 123 3.24 19.51 17.31
C PRO A 123 2.90 21.00 17.56
N ARG A 124 3.36 21.87 16.68
CA ARG A 124 2.91 23.26 16.68
C ARG A 124 1.42 23.22 16.36
N GLN A 125 0.61 23.69 17.27
CA GLN A 125 -0.82 23.88 16.99
C GLN A 125 -0.92 24.75 15.73
N ALA A 126 -1.52 24.19 14.68
CA ALA A 126 -1.77 24.93 13.46
C ALA A 126 -2.73 26.06 13.82
N GLY A 127 -2.27 27.31 13.65
CA GLY A 127 -3.13 28.46 13.74
C GLY A 127 -4.29 28.37 12.75
N PRO A 128 -5.37 29.13 12.91
CA PRO A 128 -6.56 29.05 12.06
C PRO A 128 -6.14 29.19 10.60
N ARG A 129 -6.41 28.16 9.83
CA ARG A 129 -6.16 28.17 8.37
C ARG A 129 -7.11 29.17 7.74
N THR A 130 -6.59 30.29 7.24
CA THR A 130 -7.32 31.14 6.32
C THR A 130 -7.73 30.27 5.12
N ALA A 131 -9.04 30.29 4.82
CA ALA A 131 -9.60 29.56 3.70
C ALA A 131 -8.87 29.99 2.42
N VAL A 132 -8.15 29.08 1.81
CA VAL A 132 -7.58 29.26 0.48
C VAL A 132 -8.74 29.08 -0.52
N THR A 133 -9.28 30.18 -1.01
CA THR A 133 -10.20 30.21 -2.13
C THR A 133 -9.52 29.54 -3.34
N GLY A 134 -10.22 28.57 -3.91
CA GLY A 134 -9.77 27.61 -4.90
C GLY A 134 -8.84 28.16 -5.98
N ALA A 135 -7.61 27.69 -5.98
CA ALA A 135 -6.76 27.71 -7.16
C ALA A 135 -7.04 26.43 -7.94
N ALA A 136 -7.49 26.59 -9.17
CA ALA A 136 -7.78 25.49 -10.09
C ALA A 136 -6.57 24.56 -10.20
N PHE A 137 -6.79 23.28 -9.90
CA PHE A 137 -5.84 22.21 -10.16
C PHE A 137 -5.63 22.09 -11.67
N ARG A 138 -4.57 22.69 -12.18
CA ARG A 138 -4.12 22.44 -13.54
C ARG A 138 -3.34 21.12 -13.51
N GLY A 139 -4.02 20.03 -13.85
CA GLY A 139 -3.41 18.75 -14.06
C GLY A 139 -2.32 18.85 -15.13
N ARG A 140 -1.07 18.67 -14.75
CA ARG A 140 -0.03 18.26 -15.69
C ARG A 140 -0.27 16.78 -15.94
N GLY A 141 -0.57 16.46 -17.22
CA GLY A 141 -0.70 15.09 -17.66
C GLY A 141 0.60 14.33 -17.37
N LEU A 142 0.47 13.32 -16.51
CA LEU A 142 1.47 12.28 -16.39
C LEU A 142 1.32 11.39 -17.61
N VAL A 143 2.09 11.67 -18.65
CA VAL A 143 2.36 10.72 -19.72
C VAL A 143 3.16 9.59 -19.09
N GLY A 144 2.62 8.39 -19.20
CA GLY A 144 3.18 7.20 -18.59
C GLY A 144 4.55 6.85 -19.15
N GLU A 145 5.39 6.41 -18.23
CA GLU A 145 6.42 5.40 -18.53
C GLU A 145 6.78 4.74 -17.19
N ASP A 146 6.73 3.40 -17.20
CA ASP A 146 7.22 2.50 -16.15
C ASP A 146 6.46 2.44 -14.80
N LEU A 147 5.19 2.09 -14.86
CA LEU A 147 4.56 1.39 -13.74
C LEU A 147 5.10 -0.04 -13.68
N ARG A 148 6.19 -0.24 -12.96
CA ARG A 148 6.60 -1.58 -12.55
C ARG A 148 5.59 -2.09 -11.54
N PRO A 149 4.97 -3.25 -11.74
CA PRO A 149 4.07 -3.82 -10.75
C PRO A 149 4.86 -4.14 -9.49
N ALA A 150 4.29 -3.83 -8.34
CA ALA A 150 4.75 -4.35 -7.06
C ALA A 150 4.62 -5.88 -7.08
N GLY A 151 5.70 -6.54 -7.47
CA GLY A 151 5.81 -7.98 -7.53
C GLY A 151 7.19 -8.33 -6.98
N ARG A 152 7.21 -9.14 -5.93
CA ARG A 152 8.42 -9.71 -5.36
C ARG A 152 9.38 -10.16 -6.45
N GLN A 153 10.49 -9.47 -6.61
CA GLN A 153 11.67 -10.08 -7.21
C GLN A 153 12.38 -10.88 -6.12
N ARG A 154 12.05 -12.17 -6.00
CA ARG A 154 12.91 -13.08 -5.25
C ARG A 154 14.28 -13.09 -5.93
N ARG A 155 15.29 -12.61 -5.23
CA ARG A 155 16.67 -12.83 -5.64
C ARG A 155 16.92 -14.32 -5.52
N ASN A 156 17.10 -15.01 -6.66
CA ASN A 156 17.72 -16.31 -6.72
C ASN A 156 19.09 -16.21 -6.04
N ARG A 157 19.23 -16.81 -4.85
CA ARG A 157 20.54 -17.17 -4.33
C ARG A 157 20.91 -18.50 -4.98
N ALA A 158 21.94 -18.46 -5.81
CA ALA A 158 22.67 -19.65 -6.24
C ALA A 158 23.32 -20.33 -5.02
#